data_a062f8d01222b6169519d94f8199ee3d
#
_entry.id   a062f8d01222b6169519d94f8199ee3d
#
_cell.length_a   1.000
_cell.length_b   1.000
_cell.length_c   1.000
_cell.angle_alpha   90.00
_cell.angle_beta   90.00
_cell.angle_gamma   90.00
#
_symmetry.space_group_name_H-M   'P 1'
#
loop_
_entity.id
_entity.type
_entity.pdbx_description
1 polymer ?
#
loop_
_entity_poly.entity_id
_entity_poly.type
_entity_poly.pdbx_seq_one_letter_code
_entity_poly.pdbx_strand_id
1 'polypeptide(L)'
;MTKKKGIIAIIVVILIIISGAYYWYTKSNETKKDDYTLGTVARSNIGLSIDATGTIEPVNSVDLSATASGTLEKVYVKQNEKVTKGETLATIESKALTSTMKQAQNTLSNKESYYDRLNNLYKQGAISYQEMDNARLDYLNAQASYDKAQADVNDTVIVSPMDGVVIGEPMKEGETVSQGLSSQMVIVSVADLSSMRIELLVDETDIGEVAVGQGVEFTVDAYPNKTFHGVVTDISKKQYSSSSSSSSSSSSVVYYTVYVGINKDELDGLYPSMTARATIKGRQDDDVLTVPVTAVRTDSNGSYLYVKDGDGIKKSYIKTGIRQIRP
;
A
#
# COMPACT_ATOMS: atom_id res chain seq x y z
N MET A 1 -7.78 -104.90 -13.09
CA MET A 1 -8.44 -103.58 -13.41
C MET A 1 -7.79 -102.33 -12.75
N THR A 2 -6.69 -102.43 -12.02
CA THR A 2 -6.09 -101.37 -11.22
C THR A 2 -4.97 -100.57 -11.92
N LYS A 3 -4.26 -101.15 -12.94
CA LYS A 3 -3.18 -100.39 -13.63
C LYS A 3 -3.67 -99.31 -14.61
N LYS A 4 -4.93 -99.46 -15.19
CA LYS A 4 -5.44 -98.43 -16.12
C LYS A 4 -5.96 -97.16 -15.39
N LYS A 5 -6.43 -97.25 -14.14
CA LYS A 5 -6.85 -96.10 -13.35
C LYS A 5 -5.71 -95.23 -12.88
N GLY A 6 -4.49 -95.85 -12.66
CA GLY A 6 -3.33 -95.09 -12.25
C GLY A 6 -2.77 -94.25 -13.39
N ILE A 7 -2.76 -94.76 -14.63
CA ILE A 7 -2.27 -94.02 -15.82
C ILE A 7 -3.17 -92.81 -16.13
N ILE A 8 -4.50 -92.95 -15.97
CA ILE A 8 -5.46 -91.83 -16.17
C ILE A 8 -5.25 -90.76 -15.11
N ALA A 9 -4.97 -91.12 -13.86
CA ALA A 9 -4.70 -90.16 -12.80
C ALA A 9 -3.41 -89.34 -13.07
N ILE A 10 -2.34 -89.97 -13.59
CA ILE A 10 -1.11 -89.25 -13.94
C ILE A 10 -1.34 -88.30 -15.12
N ILE A 11 -2.12 -88.66 -16.12
CA ILE A 11 -2.43 -87.79 -17.28
C ILE A 11 -3.25 -86.54 -16.81
N VAL A 12 -4.17 -86.72 -15.90
CA VAL A 12 -4.97 -85.59 -15.33
C VAL A 12 -4.07 -84.63 -14.53
N VAL A 13 -3.15 -85.14 -13.74
CA VAL A 13 -2.17 -84.35 -13.01
C VAL A 13 -1.24 -83.55 -13.95
N ILE A 14 -0.79 -84.16 -15.02
CA ILE A 14 0.05 -83.49 -16.04
C ILE A 14 -0.77 -82.37 -16.75
N LEU A 15 -2.02 -82.63 -17.10
CA LEU A 15 -2.90 -81.61 -17.69
C LEU A 15 -3.17 -80.41 -16.76
N ILE A 16 -3.30 -80.67 -15.46
CA ILE A 16 -3.46 -79.59 -14.47
C ILE A 16 -2.17 -78.78 -14.36
N ILE A 17 -0.99 -79.40 -14.36
CA ILE A 17 0.31 -78.73 -14.31
C ILE A 17 0.53 -77.92 -15.58
N ILE A 18 0.21 -78.43 -16.77
CA ILE A 18 0.32 -77.70 -18.02
C ILE A 18 -0.69 -76.52 -18.07
N SER A 19 -1.92 -76.70 -17.64
CA SER A 19 -2.89 -75.65 -17.55
C SER A 19 -2.46 -74.55 -16.54
N GLY A 20 -1.92 -74.96 -15.40
CA GLY A 20 -1.36 -74.02 -14.40
C GLY A 20 -0.16 -73.23 -14.92
N ALA A 21 0.75 -73.94 -15.61
CA ALA A 21 1.92 -73.31 -16.23
C ALA A 21 1.51 -72.33 -17.38
N TYR A 22 0.52 -72.70 -18.19
CA TYR A 22 -0.03 -71.88 -19.24
C TYR A 22 -0.75 -70.65 -18.67
N TYR A 23 -1.55 -70.81 -17.60
CA TYR A 23 -2.24 -69.73 -16.90
C TYR A 23 -1.20 -68.77 -16.25
N TRP A 24 -0.13 -69.29 -15.65
CA TRP A 24 0.94 -68.49 -15.06
C TRP A 24 1.74 -67.75 -16.12
N TYR A 25 2.00 -68.36 -17.26
CA TYR A 25 2.71 -67.78 -18.43
C TYR A 25 1.85 -66.64 -19.05
N THR A 26 0.57 -66.80 -19.23
CA THR A 26 -0.34 -65.77 -19.76
C THR A 26 -0.50 -64.59 -18.79
N LYS A 27 -0.57 -64.91 -17.49
CA LYS A 27 -0.70 -63.86 -16.46
C LYS A 27 0.64 -63.11 -16.23
N SER A 28 1.75 -63.76 -16.43
CA SER A 28 3.10 -63.12 -16.31
C SER A 28 3.41 -62.20 -17.49
N ASN A 29 2.72 -62.40 -18.63
CA ASN A 29 2.89 -61.57 -19.84
C ASN A 29 1.86 -60.44 -19.99
N GLU A 30 0.99 -60.21 -18.99
CA GLU A 30 0.25 -58.96 -18.93
C GLU A 30 1.21 -57.83 -18.68
N THR A 31 1.77 -57.26 -19.76
CA THR A 31 2.45 -55.99 -19.75
C THR A 31 1.50 -55.01 -19.08
N LYS A 32 1.87 -54.53 -17.90
CA LYS A 32 1.21 -53.36 -17.27
C LYS A 32 1.17 -52.25 -18.34
N LYS A 33 0.00 -52.04 -18.94
CA LYS A 33 -0.24 -50.83 -19.72
C LYS A 33 -0.12 -49.69 -18.71
N ASP A 34 1.01 -49.03 -18.70
CA ASP A 34 1.16 -47.79 -17.93
C ASP A 34 0.09 -46.84 -18.46
N ASP A 35 -0.91 -46.56 -17.59
CA ASP A 35 -2.01 -45.66 -17.89
C ASP A 35 -1.45 -44.23 -17.79
N TYR A 36 -0.97 -43.70 -18.92
CA TYR A 36 -0.48 -42.32 -19.00
C TYR A 36 -1.36 -41.49 -19.90
N THR A 37 -1.64 -40.29 -19.43
CA THR A 37 -2.38 -39.28 -20.21
C THR A 37 -1.38 -38.47 -21.03
N LEU A 38 -1.59 -38.40 -22.33
CA LEU A 38 -0.75 -37.59 -23.23
C LEU A 38 -1.21 -36.14 -23.16
N GLY A 39 -0.26 -35.25 -22.87
CA GLY A 39 -0.43 -33.82 -23.05
C GLY A 39 0.32 -33.36 -24.31
N THR A 40 -0.13 -32.27 -24.88
CA THR A 40 0.56 -31.63 -26.02
C THR A 40 1.44 -30.49 -25.54
N VAL A 41 2.64 -30.40 -26.08
CA VAL A 41 3.53 -29.25 -25.93
C VAL A 41 3.02 -28.17 -26.87
N ALA A 42 2.74 -27.00 -26.35
CA ALA A 42 2.30 -25.84 -27.13
C ALA A 42 3.28 -24.68 -26.96
N ARG A 43 3.36 -23.80 -27.96
CA ARG A 43 3.98 -22.49 -27.77
C ARG A 43 2.94 -21.53 -27.26
N SER A 44 3.22 -20.86 -26.19
CA SER A 44 2.37 -19.83 -25.62
C SER A 44 3.17 -18.80 -24.84
N ASN A 45 2.57 -17.65 -24.63
CA ASN A 45 3.13 -16.66 -23.72
C ASN A 45 2.82 -17.10 -22.30
N ILE A 46 3.84 -17.13 -21.46
CA ILE A 46 3.71 -17.41 -20.05
C ILE A 46 4.22 -16.19 -19.27
N GLY A 47 3.40 -15.70 -18.36
CA GLY A 47 3.73 -14.55 -17.53
C GLY A 47 3.53 -14.88 -16.07
N LEU A 48 4.36 -14.31 -15.23
CA LEU A 48 4.14 -14.28 -13.80
C LEU A 48 3.15 -13.15 -13.52
N SER A 49 2.12 -13.42 -12.73
CA SER A 49 1.20 -12.41 -12.21
C SER A 49 1.24 -12.47 -10.68
N ILE A 50 1.27 -11.30 -10.07
CA ILE A 50 1.30 -11.15 -8.62
C ILE A 50 -0.01 -10.50 -8.21
N ASP A 51 -0.79 -11.21 -7.41
CA ASP A 51 -2.05 -10.70 -6.90
C ASP A 51 -1.81 -10.02 -5.55
N ALA A 52 -2.32 -8.80 -5.42
CA ALA A 52 -2.17 -8.01 -4.22
C ALA A 52 -3.45 -7.23 -3.93
N THR A 53 -3.66 -6.90 -2.68
CA THR A 53 -4.77 -6.06 -2.23
C THR A 53 -4.23 -4.78 -1.61
N GLY A 54 -5.01 -3.72 -1.70
CA GLY A 54 -4.61 -2.44 -1.13
C GLY A 54 -5.75 -1.44 -1.07
N THR A 55 -5.41 -0.19 -0.81
CA THR A 55 -6.35 0.92 -0.72
C THR A 55 -6.00 2.01 -1.72
N ILE A 56 -7.04 2.69 -2.21
CA ILE A 56 -6.88 3.87 -3.05
C ILE A 56 -6.69 5.07 -2.14
N GLU A 57 -5.60 5.82 -2.36
CA GLU A 57 -5.29 7.01 -1.58
C GLU A 57 -4.96 8.19 -2.52
N PRO A 58 -5.26 9.43 -2.11
CA PRO A 58 -4.79 10.59 -2.85
C PRO A 58 -3.26 10.69 -2.76
N VAL A 59 -2.62 11.14 -3.83
CA VAL A 59 -1.16 11.35 -3.83
C VAL A 59 -0.78 12.44 -2.84
N ASN A 60 -1.60 13.50 -2.77
CA ASN A 60 -1.43 14.63 -1.86
C ASN A 60 -2.65 14.75 -0.96
N SER A 61 -2.46 14.62 0.32
CA SER A 61 -3.47 14.90 1.36
C SER A 61 -2.80 15.50 2.58
N VAL A 62 -3.53 16.37 3.26
CA VAL A 62 -3.08 17.01 4.49
C VAL A 62 -4.19 16.99 5.52
N ASP A 63 -3.87 16.45 6.69
CA ASP A 63 -4.71 16.51 7.87
C ASP A 63 -4.38 17.76 8.65
N LEU A 64 -5.32 18.69 8.72
CA LEU A 64 -5.19 19.96 9.43
C LEU A 64 -5.62 19.77 10.88
N SER A 65 -4.65 19.82 11.76
CA SER A 65 -4.82 19.67 13.20
C SER A 65 -4.84 21.04 13.89
N ALA A 66 -5.31 21.07 15.14
CA ALA A 66 -5.30 22.28 15.96
C ALA A 66 -3.86 22.76 16.23
N THR A 67 -3.55 23.97 15.76
CA THR A 67 -2.28 24.67 16.03
C THR A 67 -2.34 25.52 17.30
N ALA A 68 -3.54 25.79 17.78
CA ALA A 68 -3.80 26.50 19.03
C ALA A 68 -4.86 25.78 19.87
N SER A 69 -4.85 25.97 21.19
CA SER A 69 -5.87 25.44 22.09
C SER A 69 -7.02 26.43 22.24
N GLY A 70 -8.25 25.93 22.16
CA GLY A 70 -9.45 26.75 22.30
C GLY A 70 -10.71 25.98 21.97
N THR A 71 -11.76 26.68 21.57
CA THR A 71 -13.01 26.11 21.10
C THR A 71 -13.22 26.48 19.63
N LEU A 72 -13.63 25.52 18.79
CA LEU A 72 -13.98 25.81 17.40
C LEU A 72 -15.17 26.80 17.38
N GLU A 73 -14.89 28.03 16.96
CA GLU A 73 -15.88 29.08 16.87
C GLU A 73 -16.75 28.87 15.64
N LYS A 74 -16.12 28.61 14.51
CA LYS A 74 -16.80 28.44 13.24
C LYS A 74 -16.03 27.50 12.31
N VAL A 75 -16.77 26.68 11.57
CA VAL A 75 -16.28 25.83 10.49
C VAL A 75 -16.95 26.28 9.19
N TYR A 76 -16.15 26.74 8.24
CA TYR A 76 -16.64 27.38 7.01
C TYR A 76 -16.88 26.40 5.87
N VAL A 77 -16.42 25.17 6.00
CA VAL A 77 -16.42 24.16 4.93
C VAL A 77 -17.19 22.92 5.36
N LYS A 78 -17.69 22.21 4.35
CA LYS A 78 -18.42 20.95 4.51
C LYS A 78 -17.68 19.82 3.80
N GLN A 79 -18.04 18.59 4.15
CA GLN A 79 -17.56 17.40 3.45
C GLN A 79 -17.83 17.51 1.95
N ASN A 80 -16.86 17.09 1.13
CA ASN A 80 -16.86 17.12 -0.33
C ASN A 80 -16.87 18.54 -0.95
N GLU A 81 -16.63 19.58 -0.17
CA GLU A 81 -16.49 20.94 -0.68
C GLU A 81 -15.10 21.17 -1.27
N LYS A 82 -15.04 21.87 -2.40
CA LYS A 82 -13.78 22.27 -3.02
C LYS A 82 -13.24 23.50 -2.32
N VAL A 83 -11.96 23.45 -2.00
CA VAL A 83 -11.25 24.53 -1.32
C VAL A 83 -10.02 24.94 -2.10
N THR A 84 -9.63 26.22 -1.97
CA THR A 84 -8.44 26.77 -2.60
C THR A 84 -7.34 27.02 -1.57
N LYS A 85 -6.10 27.04 -2.04
CA LYS A 85 -4.96 27.35 -1.17
C LYS A 85 -5.10 28.73 -0.53
N GLY A 86 -4.95 28.79 0.81
CA GLY A 86 -5.10 30.01 1.61
C GLY A 86 -6.53 30.31 2.05
N GLU A 87 -7.49 29.49 1.66
CA GLU A 87 -8.89 29.63 2.09
C GLU A 87 -9.04 29.27 3.58
N THR A 88 -9.81 30.06 4.32
CA THR A 88 -10.07 29.80 5.74
C THR A 88 -11.09 28.68 5.89
N LEU A 89 -10.69 27.61 6.57
CA LEU A 89 -11.52 26.42 6.78
C LEU A 89 -12.24 26.42 8.12
N ALA A 90 -11.54 26.90 9.17
CA ALA A 90 -12.09 26.97 10.51
C ALA A 90 -11.42 28.08 11.33
N THR A 91 -12.11 28.55 12.37
CA THR A 91 -11.57 29.49 13.36
C THR A 91 -11.72 28.93 14.77
N ILE A 92 -10.68 29.14 15.59
CA ILE A 92 -10.62 28.72 16.99
C ILE A 92 -10.76 29.98 17.87
N GLU A 93 -11.75 30.04 18.76
CA GLU A 93 -11.84 31.08 19.79
C GLU A 93 -10.86 30.75 20.92
N SER A 94 -9.88 31.61 21.14
CA SER A 94 -8.98 31.55 22.30
C SER A 94 -8.88 32.91 22.99
N LYS A 95 -9.72 33.11 24.02
CA LYS A 95 -9.72 34.32 24.81
C LYS A 95 -8.39 34.61 25.50
N ALA A 96 -7.64 33.52 25.83
CA ALA A 96 -6.33 33.63 26.44
C ALA A 96 -5.30 34.24 25.47
N LEU A 97 -5.22 33.74 24.23
CA LEU A 97 -4.29 34.27 23.21
C LEU A 97 -4.63 35.71 22.84
N THR A 98 -5.91 36.03 22.62
CA THR A 98 -6.38 37.40 22.32
C THR A 98 -6.04 38.37 23.44
N SER A 99 -6.21 37.96 24.71
CA SER A 99 -5.83 38.78 25.87
C SER A 99 -4.33 39.01 25.98
N THR A 100 -3.52 37.94 25.73
CA THR A 100 -2.06 38.02 25.72
C THR A 100 -1.56 38.97 24.63
N MET A 101 -2.11 38.87 23.40
CA MET A 101 -1.79 39.80 22.32
C MET A 101 -2.09 41.24 22.67
N LYS A 102 -3.28 41.50 23.25
CA LYS A 102 -3.67 42.84 23.67
C LYS A 102 -2.77 43.42 24.76
N GLN A 103 -2.35 42.59 25.72
CA GLN A 103 -1.36 42.97 26.75
C GLN A 103 -0.02 43.34 26.12
N ALA A 104 0.50 42.49 25.18
CA ALA A 104 1.74 42.73 24.48
C ALA A 104 1.65 44.04 23.63
N GLN A 105 0.53 44.29 22.97
CA GLN A 105 0.26 45.51 22.21
C GLN A 105 0.32 46.76 23.10
N ASN A 106 -0.31 46.72 24.27
CA ASN A 106 -0.27 47.85 25.21
C ASN A 106 1.16 48.08 25.72
N THR A 107 1.94 47.01 25.97
CA THR A 107 3.32 47.13 26.40
C THR A 107 4.18 47.73 25.30
N LEU A 108 4.01 47.26 24.04
CA LEU A 108 4.70 47.79 22.87
C LEU A 108 4.44 49.32 22.72
N SER A 109 3.18 49.72 22.72
CA SER A 109 2.80 51.15 22.59
C SER A 109 3.38 52.02 23.70
N ASN A 110 3.45 51.51 24.94
CA ASN A 110 4.10 52.22 26.04
C ASN A 110 5.60 52.39 25.84
N LYS A 111 6.29 51.31 25.45
CA LYS A 111 7.75 51.31 25.22
C LYS A 111 8.13 52.15 24.00
N GLU A 112 7.31 52.11 22.95
CA GLU A 112 7.48 52.96 21.77
C GLU A 112 7.41 54.43 22.15
N SER A 113 6.38 54.85 22.84
CA SER A 113 6.19 56.22 23.34
C SER A 113 7.30 56.67 24.30
N TYR A 114 7.85 55.73 25.09
CA TYR A 114 8.97 55.99 25.97
C TYR A 114 10.26 56.23 25.17
N TYR A 115 10.57 55.35 24.23
CA TYR A 115 11.72 55.45 23.33
C TYR A 115 11.66 56.80 22.54
N ASP A 116 10.52 57.11 21.98
CA ASP A 116 10.36 58.34 21.20
C ASP A 116 10.65 59.63 22.02
N ARG A 117 10.17 59.65 23.29
CA ARG A 117 10.52 60.77 24.21
C ARG A 117 12.02 60.85 24.45
N LEU A 118 12.67 59.73 24.76
CA LEU A 118 14.12 59.67 25.05
C LEU A 118 14.93 60.01 23.81
N ASN A 119 14.56 59.53 22.64
CA ASN A 119 15.22 59.83 21.37
C ASN A 119 15.16 61.35 21.05
N ASN A 120 14.04 62.00 21.35
CA ASN A 120 13.93 63.43 21.19
C ASN A 120 14.82 64.20 22.21
N LEU A 121 14.89 63.76 23.47
CA LEU A 121 15.76 64.34 24.50
C LEU A 121 17.26 64.12 24.16
N TYR A 122 17.59 62.95 23.63
CA TYR A 122 18.94 62.66 23.15
C TYR A 122 19.38 63.59 21.98
N LYS A 123 18.46 63.81 21.02
CA LYS A 123 18.71 64.76 19.89
C LYS A 123 18.93 66.21 20.39
N GLN A 124 18.38 66.57 21.54
CA GLN A 124 18.58 67.85 22.20
C GLN A 124 19.80 67.87 23.13
N GLY A 125 20.54 66.76 23.24
CA GLY A 125 21.70 66.63 24.12
C GLY A 125 21.37 66.54 25.61
N ALA A 126 20.10 66.27 25.97
CA ALA A 126 19.60 66.26 27.36
C ALA A 126 19.81 64.93 28.11
N ILE A 127 20.14 63.85 27.39
CA ILE A 127 20.39 62.50 27.96
C ILE A 127 21.58 61.82 27.26
N SER A 128 22.08 60.75 27.91
CA SER A 128 23.18 59.96 27.32
C SER A 128 22.71 59.02 26.20
N TYR A 129 23.64 58.66 25.29
CA TYR A 129 23.37 57.65 24.27
C TYR A 129 22.95 56.32 24.88
N GLN A 130 23.58 55.91 25.99
CA GLN A 130 23.28 54.64 26.68
C GLN A 130 21.81 54.59 27.17
N GLU A 131 21.30 55.70 27.69
CA GLU A 131 19.91 55.75 28.17
C GLU A 131 18.91 55.65 27.02
N MET A 132 19.16 56.34 25.91
CA MET A 132 18.36 56.22 24.70
C MET A 132 18.46 54.83 24.11
N ASP A 133 19.65 54.23 24.06
CA ASP A 133 19.82 52.85 23.50
C ASP A 133 19.16 51.77 24.35
N ASN A 134 19.19 51.88 25.68
CA ASN A 134 18.43 51.02 26.57
C ASN A 134 16.92 51.08 26.28
N ALA A 135 16.37 52.27 26.10
CA ALA A 135 14.95 52.41 25.76
C ALA A 135 14.60 51.85 24.38
N ARG A 136 15.58 51.96 23.42
CA ARG A 136 15.47 51.32 22.11
C ARG A 136 15.42 49.80 22.20
N LEU A 137 16.31 49.22 23.01
CA LEU A 137 16.29 47.77 23.26
C LEU A 137 14.98 47.30 23.92
N ASP A 138 14.50 48.07 24.89
CA ASP A 138 13.22 47.76 25.53
C ASP A 138 12.04 47.76 24.53
N TYR A 139 12.00 48.76 23.63
CA TYR A 139 11.02 48.85 22.56
C TYR A 139 11.11 47.62 21.61
N LEU A 140 12.34 47.27 21.16
CA LEU A 140 12.54 46.14 20.27
C LEU A 140 12.11 44.78 20.94
N ASN A 141 12.41 44.62 22.23
CA ASN A 141 11.96 43.45 23.00
C ASN A 141 10.43 43.39 23.12
N ALA A 142 9.79 44.55 23.35
CA ALA A 142 8.32 44.63 23.41
C ALA A 142 7.69 44.35 22.04
N GLN A 143 8.31 44.81 20.93
CA GLN A 143 7.89 44.50 19.58
C GLN A 143 7.98 42.99 19.29
N ALA A 144 9.10 42.35 19.58
CA ALA A 144 9.25 40.90 19.42
C ALA A 144 8.22 40.10 20.22
N SER A 145 7.86 40.59 21.42
CA SER A 145 6.83 39.96 22.25
C SER A 145 5.43 40.11 21.64
N TYR A 146 5.12 41.26 21.05
CA TYR A 146 3.87 41.48 20.35
C TYR A 146 3.78 40.64 19.08
N ASP A 147 4.86 40.60 18.27
CA ASP A 147 4.92 39.82 17.04
C ASP A 147 4.69 38.32 17.32
N LYS A 148 5.25 37.81 18.42
CA LYS A 148 5.00 36.44 18.89
C LYS A 148 3.52 36.23 19.24
N ALA A 149 2.96 37.12 20.07
CA ALA A 149 1.55 36.99 20.49
C ALA A 149 0.58 37.13 19.30
N GLN A 150 0.95 37.93 18.30
CA GLN A 150 0.19 38.05 17.04
C GLN A 150 0.26 36.76 16.21
N ALA A 151 1.42 36.10 16.13
CA ALA A 151 1.57 34.80 15.48
C ALA A 151 0.72 33.74 16.17
N ASP A 152 0.75 33.70 17.51
CA ASP A 152 -0.07 32.75 18.30
C ASP A 152 -1.58 32.96 18.05
N VAL A 153 -2.03 34.18 17.80
CA VAL A 153 -3.41 34.48 17.40
C VAL A 153 -3.66 34.10 15.95
N ASN A 154 -2.74 34.35 15.04
CA ASN A 154 -2.89 33.92 13.64
C ASN A 154 -3.04 32.40 13.52
N ASP A 155 -2.38 31.64 14.40
CA ASP A 155 -2.47 30.18 14.48
C ASP A 155 -3.87 29.68 14.90
N THR A 156 -4.78 30.57 15.33
CA THR A 156 -6.20 30.22 15.58
C THR A 156 -7.02 30.14 14.30
N VAL A 157 -6.50 30.64 13.18
CA VAL A 157 -7.17 30.57 11.87
C VAL A 157 -6.58 29.43 11.05
N ILE A 158 -7.38 28.41 10.79
CA ILE A 158 -6.97 27.25 10.02
C ILE A 158 -7.25 27.50 8.55
N VAL A 159 -6.19 27.47 7.73
CA VAL A 159 -6.26 27.72 6.29
C VAL A 159 -5.80 26.50 5.51
N SER A 160 -6.33 26.31 4.30
CA SER A 160 -5.89 25.25 3.41
C SER A 160 -4.48 25.53 2.87
N PRO A 161 -3.52 24.61 2.99
CA PRO A 161 -2.18 24.75 2.41
C PRO A 161 -2.14 24.48 0.90
N MET A 162 -3.20 23.89 0.34
CA MET A 162 -3.28 23.43 -1.04
C MET A 162 -4.70 23.55 -1.61
N ASP A 163 -4.80 23.50 -2.93
CA ASP A 163 -6.09 23.32 -3.59
C ASP A 163 -6.53 21.86 -3.48
N GLY A 164 -7.82 21.63 -3.22
CA GLY A 164 -8.31 20.27 -3.04
C GLY A 164 -9.78 20.15 -2.71
N VAL A 165 -10.13 19.02 -2.16
CA VAL A 165 -11.50 18.72 -1.68
C VAL A 165 -11.42 18.28 -0.22
N VAL A 166 -12.36 18.73 0.58
CA VAL A 166 -12.50 18.29 1.97
C VAL A 166 -12.95 16.84 2.00
N ILE A 167 -12.11 15.96 2.56
CA ILE A 167 -12.42 14.54 2.75
C ILE A 167 -12.78 14.28 4.21
N GLY A 168 -13.75 13.38 4.42
CA GLY A 168 -14.26 13.12 5.77
C GLY A 168 -15.17 14.23 6.30
N GLU A 169 -15.70 14.03 7.50
CA GLU A 169 -16.56 15.01 8.19
C GLU A 169 -15.67 15.98 8.98
N PRO A 170 -15.71 17.30 8.74
CA PRO A 170 -15.02 18.28 9.57
C PRO A 170 -15.50 18.23 11.02
N MET A 171 -14.64 18.60 11.96
CA MET A 171 -15.05 18.78 13.36
C MET A 171 -16.15 19.82 13.48
N LYS A 172 -17.00 19.66 14.50
CA LYS A 172 -18.19 20.53 14.68
C LYS A 172 -17.86 21.79 15.45
N GLU A 173 -18.61 22.85 15.14
CA GLU A 173 -18.57 24.10 15.91
C GLU A 173 -18.90 23.83 17.38
N GLY A 174 -18.20 24.51 18.28
CA GLY A 174 -18.32 24.32 19.71
C GLY A 174 -17.47 23.19 20.33
N GLU A 175 -16.79 22.38 19.53
CA GLU A 175 -15.85 21.37 20.04
C GLU A 175 -14.57 22.03 20.57
N THR A 176 -14.06 21.49 21.68
CA THR A 176 -12.81 21.96 22.28
C THR A 176 -11.63 21.25 21.63
N VAL A 177 -10.67 22.02 21.17
CA VAL A 177 -9.42 21.55 20.57
C VAL A 177 -8.24 21.93 21.46
N SER A 178 -7.24 21.07 21.49
CA SER A 178 -6.04 21.27 22.29
C SER A 178 -4.79 20.92 21.49
N GLN A 179 -3.81 21.82 21.55
CA GLN A 179 -2.49 21.58 21.01
C GLN A 179 -1.71 20.61 21.89
N GLY A 180 -0.94 19.68 21.30
CA GLY A 180 0.06 18.88 22.01
C GLY A 180 -0.47 17.65 22.75
N LEU A 181 -1.66 17.15 22.44
CA LEU A 181 -2.14 15.85 22.90
C LEU A 181 -1.42 14.71 22.19
N SER A 182 -1.35 13.54 22.87
CA SER A 182 -0.71 12.32 22.34
C SER A 182 -1.33 11.81 21.01
N SER A 183 -2.58 12.20 20.72
CA SER A 183 -3.23 12.03 19.43
C SER A 183 -3.55 13.40 18.84
N GLN A 184 -3.11 13.66 17.61
CA GLN A 184 -3.45 14.89 16.90
C GLN A 184 -4.96 14.91 16.64
N MET A 185 -5.63 16.01 17.06
CA MET A 185 -7.04 16.25 16.75
C MET A 185 -7.12 16.85 15.36
N VAL A 186 -7.51 16.04 14.38
CA VAL A 186 -7.71 16.50 13.00
C VAL A 186 -9.04 17.26 12.91
N ILE A 187 -8.98 18.50 12.48
CA ILE A 187 -10.15 19.39 12.33
C ILE A 187 -10.76 19.24 10.94
N VAL A 188 -9.92 19.26 9.91
CA VAL A 188 -10.33 19.13 8.50
C VAL A 188 -9.22 18.39 7.75
N SER A 189 -9.60 17.44 6.90
CA SER A 189 -8.67 16.79 5.96
C SER A 189 -8.94 17.31 4.56
N VAL A 190 -7.90 17.73 3.86
CA VAL A 190 -7.96 18.22 2.47
C VAL A 190 -7.10 17.32 1.59
N ALA A 191 -7.65 16.89 0.46
CA ALA A 191 -6.96 16.03 -0.49
C ALA A 191 -7.13 16.50 -1.93
N ASP A 192 -6.09 16.28 -2.74
CA ASP A 192 -6.14 16.46 -4.18
C ASP A 192 -6.63 15.16 -4.86
N LEU A 193 -7.90 15.15 -5.28
CA LEU A 193 -8.52 14.00 -5.94
C LEU A 193 -8.21 13.93 -7.44
N SER A 194 -7.47 14.89 -8.00
CA SER A 194 -7.04 14.85 -9.41
C SER A 194 -5.89 13.87 -9.67
N SER A 195 -5.29 13.37 -8.59
CA SER A 195 -4.13 12.47 -8.62
C SER A 195 -4.27 11.47 -7.49
N MET A 196 -4.60 10.21 -7.84
CA MET A 196 -4.74 9.12 -6.88
C MET A 196 -3.79 7.97 -7.20
N ARG A 197 -3.43 7.22 -6.18
CA ARG A 197 -2.60 6.02 -6.25
C ARG A 197 -3.23 4.89 -5.46
N ILE A 198 -2.79 3.68 -5.74
CA ILE A 198 -3.13 2.52 -4.92
C ILE A 198 -1.89 2.18 -4.07
N GLU A 199 -2.09 1.93 -2.80
CA GLU A 199 -1.08 1.39 -1.90
C GLU A 199 -1.33 -0.11 -1.75
N LEU A 200 -0.66 -0.91 -2.59
CA LEU A 200 -0.78 -2.37 -2.60
C LEU A 200 0.13 -3.00 -1.56
N LEU A 201 -0.37 -3.99 -0.85
CA LEU A 201 0.40 -4.83 0.06
C LEU A 201 0.82 -6.11 -0.66
N VAL A 202 2.10 -6.23 -0.95
CA VAL A 202 2.71 -7.38 -1.63
C VAL A 202 3.51 -8.19 -0.62
N ASP A 203 3.38 -9.52 -0.67
CA ASP A 203 4.13 -10.44 0.19
C ASP A 203 5.64 -10.38 -0.08
N GLU A 204 6.46 -10.61 0.95
CA GLU A 204 7.91 -10.65 0.84
C GLU A 204 8.40 -11.66 -0.19
N THR A 205 7.68 -12.76 -0.38
CA THR A 205 8.04 -13.81 -1.35
C THR A 205 7.93 -13.34 -2.80
N ASP A 206 7.05 -12.38 -3.08
CA ASP A 206 6.71 -11.93 -4.43
C ASP A 206 7.32 -10.57 -4.79
N ILE A 207 7.74 -9.79 -3.78
CA ILE A 207 8.28 -8.43 -4.00
C ILE A 207 9.51 -8.39 -4.91
N GLY A 208 10.29 -9.48 -4.93
CA GLY A 208 11.48 -9.61 -5.79
C GLY A 208 11.18 -9.60 -7.28
N GLU A 209 9.94 -9.89 -7.68
CA GLU A 209 9.46 -9.93 -9.07
C GLU A 209 8.74 -8.64 -9.48
N VAL A 210 8.53 -7.70 -8.53
CA VAL A 210 7.90 -6.41 -8.79
C VAL A 210 8.96 -5.37 -9.16
N ALA A 211 8.71 -4.64 -10.24
CA ALA A 211 9.59 -3.55 -10.69
C ALA A 211 8.77 -2.30 -11.06
N VAL A 212 9.37 -1.14 -10.87
CA VAL A 212 8.80 0.13 -11.31
C VAL A 212 8.60 0.13 -12.82
N GLY A 213 7.44 0.59 -13.27
CA GLY A 213 7.03 0.62 -14.67
C GLY A 213 6.20 -0.59 -15.12
N GLN A 214 6.00 -1.60 -14.28
CA GLN A 214 5.10 -2.71 -14.59
C GLN A 214 3.64 -2.26 -14.66
N GLY A 215 2.90 -2.79 -15.64
CA GLY A 215 1.46 -2.59 -15.76
C GLY A 215 0.69 -3.33 -14.67
N VAL A 216 -0.33 -2.69 -14.17
CA VAL A 216 -1.22 -3.24 -13.14
C VAL A 216 -2.65 -3.16 -13.62
N GLU A 217 -3.38 -4.26 -13.53
CA GLU A 217 -4.82 -4.31 -13.71
C GLU A 217 -5.46 -4.45 -12.33
N PHE A 218 -6.48 -3.65 -12.06
CA PHE A 218 -7.15 -3.72 -10.75
C PHE A 218 -8.65 -3.56 -10.87
N THR A 219 -9.35 -4.09 -9.89
CA THR A 219 -10.79 -3.90 -9.68
C THR A 219 -11.01 -3.33 -8.29
N VAL A 220 -12.08 -2.60 -8.10
CA VAL A 220 -12.52 -2.14 -6.79
C VAL A 220 -13.80 -2.86 -6.38
N ASP A 221 -13.98 -3.12 -5.10
CA ASP A 221 -15.14 -3.86 -4.62
C ASP A 221 -16.48 -3.14 -4.94
N ALA A 222 -16.43 -1.81 -5.13
CA ALA A 222 -17.59 -1.02 -5.56
C ALA A 222 -17.98 -1.26 -7.04
N TYR A 223 -17.03 -1.62 -7.90
CA TYR A 223 -17.23 -1.86 -9.34
C TYR A 223 -16.60 -3.18 -9.79
N PRO A 224 -17.13 -4.34 -9.40
CA PRO A 224 -16.48 -5.64 -9.62
C PRO A 224 -16.37 -6.04 -11.10
N ASN A 225 -17.19 -5.44 -11.96
CA ASN A 225 -17.21 -5.72 -13.41
C ASN A 225 -16.40 -4.70 -14.24
N LYS A 226 -15.77 -3.72 -13.60
CA LYS A 226 -14.94 -2.71 -14.27
C LYS A 226 -13.49 -2.93 -13.90
N THR A 227 -12.65 -3.18 -14.90
CA THR A 227 -11.20 -3.26 -14.74
C THR A 227 -10.60 -1.89 -15.00
N PHE A 228 -9.74 -1.47 -14.14
CA PHE A 228 -8.98 -0.23 -14.20
C PHE A 228 -7.49 -0.56 -14.42
N HIS A 229 -6.74 0.41 -14.92
CA HIS A 229 -5.35 0.24 -15.26
C HIS A 229 -4.47 1.24 -14.52
N GLY A 230 -3.30 0.77 -14.14
CA GLY A 230 -2.30 1.59 -13.49
C GLY A 230 -0.89 1.10 -13.82
N VAL A 231 0.09 1.82 -13.28
CA VAL A 231 1.50 1.49 -13.45
C VAL A 231 2.18 1.59 -12.10
N VAL A 232 3.08 0.63 -11.80
CA VAL A 232 3.91 0.69 -10.59
C VAL A 232 4.81 1.91 -10.67
N THR A 233 4.63 2.86 -9.75
CA THR A 233 5.40 4.11 -9.68
C THR A 233 6.56 4.05 -8.71
N ASP A 234 6.38 3.35 -7.59
CA ASP A 234 7.41 3.20 -6.55
C ASP A 234 7.18 1.94 -5.71
N ILE A 235 8.23 1.50 -5.03
CA ILE A 235 8.23 0.35 -4.13
C ILE A 235 8.86 0.78 -2.82
N SER A 236 8.11 0.69 -1.72
CA SER A 236 8.62 1.01 -0.40
C SER A 236 9.75 0.07 -0.01
N LYS A 237 10.87 0.64 0.42
CA LYS A 237 12.01 -0.12 0.96
C LYS A 237 11.83 -0.46 2.44
N LYS A 238 10.72 -0.04 3.04
CA LYS A 238 10.37 -0.31 4.43
C LYS A 238 9.21 -1.30 4.46
N GLN A 239 9.34 -2.30 5.34
CA GLN A 239 8.26 -3.23 5.64
C GLN A 239 7.01 -2.47 6.09
N TYR A 240 5.85 -2.89 5.61
CA TYR A 240 4.57 -2.40 6.11
C TYR A 240 4.39 -2.83 7.57
N SER A 241 4.09 -1.87 8.43
CA SER A 241 3.72 -2.14 9.83
C SER A 241 2.39 -1.46 10.12
N SER A 242 1.39 -2.24 10.45
CA SER A 242 0.12 -1.71 10.95
C SER A 242 0.34 -1.12 12.36
N SER A 243 -0.06 0.12 12.57
CA SER A 243 0.08 0.84 13.85
C SER A 243 -0.75 0.24 15.00
N SER A 244 -1.57 -0.78 14.72
CA SER A 244 -2.45 -1.43 15.69
C SER A 244 -1.94 -2.75 16.26
N SER A 245 -0.72 -3.20 15.91
CA SER A 245 -0.18 -4.45 16.45
C SER A 245 0.43 -4.25 17.84
N SER A 246 -0.43 -4.18 18.86
CA SER A 246 -0.05 -4.54 20.22
C SER A 246 0.20 -6.05 20.27
N SER A 247 1.48 -6.42 20.37
CA SER A 247 2.04 -7.67 20.89
C SER A 247 1.09 -8.88 20.99
N SER A 248 0.99 -9.66 19.89
CA SER A 248 0.79 -11.10 20.01
C SER A 248 1.70 -11.78 18.99
N SER A 249 2.57 -12.62 19.49
CA SER A 249 3.53 -13.46 18.78
C SER A 249 2.79 -14.54 17.97
N SER A 250 2.25 -14.17 16.83
CA SER A 250 1.87 -15.10 15.77
C SER A 250 2.69 -14.72 14.53
N SER A 251 3.16 -15.69 13.79
CA SER A 251 3.95 -15.54 12.57
C SER A 251 3.30 -14.47 11.66
N SER A 252 3.79 -13.24 11.75
CA SER A 252 3.29 -12.14 10.95
C SER A 252 3.86 -12.27 9.55
N VAL A 253 2.99 -12.45 8.56
CA VAL A 253 3.39 -12.34 7.15
C VAL A 253 3.95 -10.94 6.92
N VAL A 254 5.10 -10.87 6.26
CA VAL A 254 5.79 -9.62 5.98
C VAL A 254 5.28 -9.08 4.65
N TYR A 255 4.78 -7.84 4.67
CA TYR A 255 4.33 -7.14 3.46
C TYR A 255 5.18 -5.92 3.17
N TYR A 256 5.30 -5.59 1.89
CA TYR A 256 5.87 -4.35 1.40
C TYR A 256 4.81 -3.55 0.64
N THR A 257 4.86 -2.23 0.77
CA THR A 257 3.94 -1.36 0.06
C THR A 257 4.45 -1.07 -1.35
N VAL A 258 3.64 -1.36 -2.34
CA VAL A 258 3.88 -1.02 -3.75
C VAL A 258 2.90 0.08 -4.14
N TYR A 259 3.42 1.20 -4.64
CA TYR A 259 2.63 2.33 -5.09
C TYR A 259 2.30 2.21 -6.58
N VAL A 260 1.03 2.27 -6.89
CA VAL A 260 0.53 2.17 -8.27
C VAL A 260 -0.19 3.47 -8.63
N GLY A 261 0.31 4.17 -9.62
CA GLY A 261 -0.36 5.36 -10.17
C GLY A 261 -1.54 4.95 -11.03
N ILE A 262 -2.69 5.57 -10.82
CA ILE A 262 -3.91 5.34 -11.58
C ILE A 262 -3.91 6.26 -12.80
N ASN A 263 -4.37 5.76 -13.96
CA ASN A 263 -4.50 6.57 -15.16
C ASN A 263 -5.55 7.67 -14.96
N LYS A 264 -5.22 8.90 -15.35
CA LYS A 264 -6.10 10.08 -15.12
C LYS A 264 -7.51 9.93 -15.69
N ASP A 265 -7.63 9.24 -16.82
CA ASP A 265 -8.91 9.04 -17.51
C ASP A 265 -9.82 8.02 -16.77
N GLU A 266 -9.28 7.30 -15.81
CA GLU A 266 -9.99 6.26 -15.05
C GLU A 266 -10.30 6.66 -13.60
N LEU A 267 -10.00 7.89 -13.20
CA LEU A 267 -10.22 8.38 -11.84
C LEU A 267 -11.70 8.58 -11.50
N ASP A 268 -12.56 8.72 -12.52
CA ASP A 268 -13.98 9.00 -12.32
C ASP A 268 -14.70 7.83 -11.62
N GLY A 269 -15.32 8.14 -10.49
CA GLY A 269 -16.01 7.17 -9.64
C GLY A 269 -15.13 6.47 -8.61
N LEU A 270 -13.81 6.73 -8.58
CA LEU A 270 -12.91 6.24 -7.54
C LEU A 270 -12.85 7.23 -6.38
N TYR A 271 -12.94 6.71 -5.17
CA TYR A 271 -12.86 7.51 -3.94
C TYR A 271 -11.73 7.01 -3.05
N PRO A 272 -11.14 7.89 -2.23
CA PRO A 272 -10.18 7.51 -1.21
C PRO A 272 -10.70 6.39 -0.30
N SER A 273 -9.78 5.56 0.19
CA SER A 273 -10.05 4.40 1.07
C SER A 273 -10.86 3.27 0.45
N MET A 274 -11.14 3.29 -0.88
CA MET A 274 -11.69 2.14 -1.57
C MET A 274 -10.67 0.99 -1.59
N THR A 275 -11.15 -0.24 -1.35
CA THR A 275 -10.34 -1.44 -1.47
C THR A 275 -10.15 -1.80 -2.94
N ALA A 276 -8.89 -1.97 -3.34
CA ALA A 276 -8.49 -2.41 -4.66
C ALA A 276 -7.91 -3.82 -4.61
N ARG A 277 -8.31 -4.66 -5.57
CA ARG A 277 -7.71 -5.97 -5.85
C ARG A 277 -6.96 -5.86 -7.16
N ALA A 278 -5.66 -6.01 -7.10
CA ALA A 278 -4.78 -5.75 -8.22
C ALA A 278 -3.98 -6.97 -8.61
N THR A 279 -3.75 -7.11 -9.90
CA THR A 279 -2.84 -8.08 -10.49
C THR A 279 -1.72 -7.31 -11.18
N ILE A 280 -0.51 -7.42 -10.64
CA ILE A 280 0.70 -6.82 -11.22
C ILE A 280 1.22 -7.77 -12.30
N LYS A 281 1.43 -7.25 -13.51
CA LYS A 281 2.03 -8.01 -14.62
C LYS A 281 3.54 -8.09 -14.40
N GLY A 282 4.00 -9.27 -13.96
CA GLY A 282 5.41 -9.57 -13.77
C GLY A 282 6.14 -9.86 -15.08
N ARG A 283 7.23 -10.62 -14.98
CA ARG A 283 8.01 -11.05 -16.14
C ARG A 283 7.14 -11.90 -17.08
N GLN A 284 7.16 -11.57 -18.35
CA GLN A 284 6.51 -12.33 -19.42
C GLN A 284 7.58 -12.87 -20.35
N ASP A 285 7.50 -14.16 -20.64
CA ASP A 285 8.29 -14.83 -21.68
C ASP A 285 7.33 -15.21 -22.83
N ASP A 286 7.56 -14.64 -24.01
CA ASP A 286 6.70 -14.84 -25.18
C ASP A 286 7.19 -16.02 -26.02
N ASP A 287 6.24 -16.70 -26.70
CA ASP A 287 6.49 -17.82 -27.63
C ASP A 287 7.38 -18.94 -27.05
N VAL A 288 7.22 -19.24 -25.76
CA VAL A 288 7.96 -20.33 -25.12
C VAL A 288 7.19 -21.66 -25.16
N LEU A 289 7.96 -22.78 -25.15
CA LEU A 289 7.35 -24.09 -25.05
C LEU A 289 6.78 -24.31 -23.66
N THR A 290 5.47 -24.53 -23.58
CA THR A 290 4.75 -24.77 -22.32
C THR A 290 4.31 -26.23 -22.22
N VAL A 291 4.42 -26.77 -21.02
CA VAL A 291 3.98 -28.12 -20.66
C VAL A 291 3.17 -28.07 -19.34
N PRO A 292 2.20 -28.96 -19.16
CA PRO A 292 1.52 -29.08 -17.89
C PRO A 292 2.52 -29.35 -16.74
N VAL A 293 2.37 -28.65 -15.62
CA VAL A 293 3.25 -28.81 -14.44
C VAL A 293 3.28 -30.26 -13.96
N THR A 294 2.17 -30.98 -14.08
CA THR A 294 2.01 -32.38 -13.71
C THR A 294 2.90 -33.33 -14.54
N ALA A 295 3.33 -32.93 -15.74
CA ALA A 295 4.19 -33.72 -16.61
C ALA A 295 5.68 -33.58 -16.23
N VAL A 296 6.07 -32.51 -15.51
CA VAL A 296 7.47 -32.29 -15.10
C VAL A 296 7.78 -33.08 -13.85
N ARG A 297 8.82 -33.89 -13.92
CA ARG A 297 9.36 -34.70 -12.81
C ARG A 297 10.81 -34.30 -12.54
N THR A 298 11.26 -34.53 -11.32
CA THR A 298 12.63 -34.20 -10.90
C THR A 298 13.30 -35.42 -10.33
N ASP A 299 14.56 -35.66 -10.69
CA ASP A 299 15.43 -36.65 -10.09
C ASP A 299 16.78 -36.04 -9.69
N SER A 300 17.76 -36.87 -9.31
CA SER A 300 19.12 -36.46 -8.92
C SER A 300 19.88 -35.70 -10.02
N ASN A 301 19.47 -35.84 -11.27
CA ASN A 301 20.14 -35.26 -12.46
C ASN A 301 19.41 -34.00 -12.98
N GLY A 302 18.26 -33.65 -12.40
CA GLY A 302 17.51 -32.47 -12.79
C GLY A 302 16.06 -32.74 -13.17
N SER A 303 15.41 -31.71 -13.76
CA SER A 303 14.02 -31.82 -14.21
C SER A 303 13.93 -32.52 -15.55
N TYR A 304 12.95 -33.41 -15.69
CA TYR A 304 12.75 -34.20 -16.92
C TYR A 304 11.26 -34.40 -17.19
N LEU A 305 10.95 -34.76 -18.41
CA LEU A 305 9.62 -35.23 -18.81
C LEU A 305 9.73 -36.46 -19.71
N TYR A 306 8.64 -37.18 -19.81
CA TYR A 306 8.52 -38.29 -20.74
C TYR A 306 7.90 -37.78 -22.04
N VAL A 307 8.62 -38.00 -23.15
CA VAL A 307 8.15 -37.64 -24.50
C VAL A 307 7.80 -38.93 -25.24
N LYS A 308 6.63 -38.93 -25.92
CA LYS A 308 6.26 -40.01 -26.79
C LYS A 308 7.13 -39.98 -28.07
N ASP A 309 7.86 -41.06 -28.37
CA ASP A 309 8.70 -41.18 -29.53
C ASP A 309 8.27 -42.49 -30.26
N GLY A 310 7.42 -42.35 -31.30
CA GLY A 310 6.77 -43.47 -31.96
C GLY A 310 5.85 -44.25 -31.01
N ASP A 311 6.12 -45.57 -30.85
CA ASP A 311 5.38 -46.44 -29.93
C ASP A 311 5.99 -46.48 -28.50
N GLY A 312 7.12 -45.79 -28.30
CA GLY A 312 7.85 -45.78 -27.03
C GLY A 312 7.76 -44.47 -26.27
N ILE A 313 8.26 -44.49 -25.04
CA ILE A 313 8.37 -43.32 -24.16
C ILE A 313 9.84 -43.07 -23.89
N LYS A 314 10.32 -41.85 -24.18
CA LYS A 314 11.68 -41.41 -23.94
C LYS A 314 11.74 -40.38 -22.82
N LYS A 315 12.64 -40.62 -21.85
CA LYS A 315 12.98 -39.65 -20.82
C LYS A 315 13.84 -38.55 -21.41
N SER A 316 13.35 -37.30 -21.32
CA SER A 316 14.07 -36.10 -21.80
C SER A 316 14.30 -35.12 -20.66
N TYR A 317 15.57 -34.77 -20.41
CA TYR A 317 15.91 -33.72 -19.44
C TYR A 317 15.66 -32.36 -20.04
N ILE A 318 15.09 -31.48 -19.24
CA ILE A 318 14.71 -30.14 -19.63
C ILE A 318 15.24 -29.12 -18.63
N LYS A 319 15.44 -27.88 -19.10
CA LYS A 319 15.67 -26.74 -18.24
C LYS A 319 14.34 -25.98 -18.13
N THR A 320 13.80 -25.92 -16.94
CA THR A 320 12.54 -25.20 -16.66
C THR A 320 12.79 -23.70 -16.48
N GLY A 321 11.93 -22.87 -17.06
CA GLY A 321 11.85 -21.43 -16.86
C GLY A 321 10.77 -21.05 -15.84
N ILE A 322 9.92 -20.09 -16.19
CA ILE A 322 8.81 -19.63 -15.35
C ILE A 322 7.83 -20.78 -15.10
N ARG A 323 7.39 -20.92 -13.87
CA ARG A 323 6.36 -21.87 -13.46
C ARG A 323 5.13 -21.09 -12.98
N GLN A 324 4.04 -21.23 -13.70
CA GLN A 324 2.75 -20.69 -13.30
C GLN A 324 1.92 -21.79 -12.65
N ILE A 325 1.59 -21.65 -11.37
CA ILE A 325 0.64 -22.49 -10.68
C ILE A 325 -0.68 -21.73 -10.71
N ARG A 326 -1.59 -22.11 -11.60
CA ARG A 326 -2.99 -21.69 -11.46
C ARG A 326 -3.64 -22.58 -10.41
N PRO A 327 -4.40 -22.02 -9.46
CA PRO A 327 -5.22 -22.81 -8.55
C PRO A 327 -6.29 -23.59 -9.29
#